data_33e4074df545b788a9352d67aa72233a
#
_entry.id   33e4074df545b788a9352d67aa72233a
#
_cell.length_a   1.000
_cell.length_b   1.000
_cell.length_c   1.000
_cell.angle_alpha   90.00
_cell.angle_beta   90.00
_cell.angle_gamma   90.00
#
_symmetry.space_group_name_H-M   'P 1'
#
loop_
_entity.id
_entity.type
_entity.pdbx_description
1 polymer ?
#
loop_
_entity_poly.entity_id
_entity_poly.type
_entity_poly.pdbx_seq_one_letter_code
_entity_poly.pdbx_strand_id
1 'polypeptide(L)'
;ELFIELFSEEIPAKLQVEARKKIKQTLEEKLIKKEIHFTISKSFSTPKRLVFLIEGIPAKIEQKKKIIKGPKVNAPEAALEGFIKSNNITKSEIFKKKNEKGEFYFTETKPKIIDILKELELIIPEVLQAYSWKKSMKWSTYDLNWARPLKSIVALFNKQTINFNFFHLKSGNLISIEGVNDEKSKKIDSFKNYSSALKSQNIILDQEKRKRLIINRMNSICNSKNLKNIFDERLIDEVVNLVEQPNVILCKFNDVYLKIPQEILIVTMQQHQKYFPLFDNK
;
A
#
# COMPACT_ATOMS: atom_id res chain seq x y z
N GLU A 1 -3.42 -7.11 -13.20
CA GLU A 1 -3.54 -5.95 -12.32
C GLU A 1 -4.03 -6.41 -10.95
N LEU A 2 -3.25 -6.16 -9.89
CA LEU A 2 -3.66 -6.26 -8.50
C LEU A 2 -3.93 -4.84 -8.00
N PHE A 3 -5.11 -4.61 -7.47
CA PHE A 3 -5.54 -3.34 -6.91
C PHE A 3 -6.11 -3.54 -5.50
N ILE A 4 -5.62 -2.76 -4.54
CA ILE A 4 -6.08 -2.79 -3.15
C ILE A 4 -6.34 -1.35 -2.69
N GLU A 5 -7.51 -1.10 -2.08
CA GLU A 5 -7.81 0.11 -1.31
C GLU A 5 -8.11 -0.27 0.14
N LEU A 6 -7.51 0.45 1.06
CA LEU A 6 -7.84 0.43 2.48
C LEU A 6 -8.46 1.79 2.81
N PHE A 7 -9.78 1.82 3.02
CA PHE A 7 -10.52 3.04 3.34
C PHE A 7 -10.76 3.13 4.84
N SER A 8 -10.40 4.26 5.43
CA SER A 8 -10.47 4.47 6.88
C SER A 8 -10.92 5.90 7.22
N GLU A 9 -11.06 6.19 8.52
CA GLU A 9 -11.05 7.56 9.01
C GLU A 9 -9.67 8.21 8.77
N GLU A 10 -9.59 9.53 8.94
CA GLU A 10 -8.42 10.32 8.54
C GLU A 10 -7.13 9.89 9.25
N ILE A 11 -6.24 9.25 8.49
CA ILE A 11 -4.93 8.83 8.95
C ILE A 11 -4.00 10.05 9.02
N PRO A 12 -3.29 10.27 10.13
CA PRO A 12 -2.31 11.35 10.23
C PRO A 12 -1.26 11.31 9.12
N ALA A 13 -0.92 12.47 8.55
CA ALA A 13 -0.06 12.60 7.36
C ALA A 13 1.24 11.78 7.43
N LYS A 14 1.98 11.87 8.56
CA LYS A 14 3.24 11.12 8.75
C LYS A 14 3.04 9.60 8.75
N LEU A 15 1.93 9.12 9.31
CA LEU A 15 1.61 7.70 9.35
C LEU A 15 1.23 7.15 7.98
N GLN A 16 0.56 7.95 7.12
CA GLN A 16 0.24 7.55 5.75
C GLN A 16 1.50 7.23 4.94
N VAL A 17 2.51 8.11 4.98
CA VAL A 17 3.74 7.97 4.21
C VAL A 17 4.48 6.68 4.58
N GLU A 18 4.58 6.39 5.87
CA GLU A 18 5.25 5.20 6.36
C GLU A 18 4.47 3.92 6.01
N ALA A 19 3.15 3.94 6.27
CA ALA A 19 2.28 2.79 6.01
C ALA A 19 2.27 2.39 4.53
N ARG A 20 2.05 3.35 3.61
CA ARG A 20 2.01 3.04 2.17
C ARG A 20 3.32 2.47 1.65
N LYS A 21 4.48 2.96 2.16
CA LYS A 21 5.80 2.45 1.77
C LYS A 21 6.04 1.04 2.31
N LYS A 22 5.79 0.84 3.60
CA LYS A 22 6.11 -0.42 4.28
C LYS A 22 5.17 -1.55 3.85
N ILE A 23 3.86 -1.28 3.78
CA ILE A 23 2.88 -2.29 3.31
C ILE A 23 3.19 -2.69 1.86
N LYS A 24 3.49 -1.70 0.97
CA LYS A 24 3.91 -1.98 -0.40
C LYS A 24 5.14 -2.87 -0.43
N GLN A 25 6.19 -2.51 0.30
CA GLN A 25 7.44 -3.29 0.37
C GLN A 25 7.18 -4.72 0.86
N THR A 26 6.42 -4.89 1.93
CA THR A 26 6.10 -6.23 2.48
C THR A 26 5.28 -7.06 1.48
N LEU A 27 4.37 -6.42 0.73
CA LEU A 27 3.61 -7.09 -0.33
C LEU A 27 4.52 -7.55 -1.46
N GLU A 28 5.43 -6.70 -1.93
CA GLU A 28 6.45 -7.04 -2.94
C GLU A 28 7.34 -8.21 -2.49
N GLU A 29 7.86 -8.15 -1.26
CA GLU A 29 8.69 -9.22 -0.67
C GLU A 29 7.95 -10.56 -0.61
N LYS A 30 6.67 -10.54 -0.20
CA LYS A 30 5.83 -11.75 -0.15
C LYS A 30 5.56 -12.34 -1.55
N LEU A 31 5.28 -11.48 -2.54
CA LEU A 31 5.10 -11.91 -3.93
C LEU A 31 6.38 -12.54 -4.49
N ILE A 32 7.52 -11.87 -4.31
CA ILE A 32 8.84 -12.38 -4.78
C ILE A 32 9.19 -13.71 -4.10
N LYS A 33 8.95 -13.83 -2.80
CA LYS A 33 9.18 -15.09 -2.05
C LYS A 33 8.35 -16.26 -2.59
N LYS A 34 7.18 -15.96 -3.15
CA LYS A 34 6.31 -16.95 -3.81
C LYS A 34 6.62 -17.15 -5.30
N GLU A 35 7.71 -16.57 -5.80
CA GLU A 35 8.11 -16.58 -7.22
C GLU A 35 7.05 -15.90 -8.14
N ILE A 36 6.24 -14.98 -7.58
CA ILE A 36 5.26 -14.20 -8.31
C ILE A 36 5.92 -12.90 -8.79
N HIS A 37 6.20 -12.82 -10.09
CA HIS A 37 6.84 -11.65 -10.70
C HIS A 37 5.80 -10.59 -11.09
N PHE A 38 6.22 -9.35 -11.06
CA PHE A 38 5.43 -8.19 -11.47
C PHE A 38 6.33 -7.14 -12.15
N THR A 39 5.75 -6.21 -12.89
CA THR A 39 6.50 -5.19 -13.64
C THR A 39 6.44 -3.81 -13.00
N ILE A 40 5.30 -3.43 -12.45
CA ILE A 40 5.07 -2.11 -11.86
C ILE A 40 4.47 -2.28 -10.48
N SER A 41 4.97 -1.52 -9.51
CA SER A 41 4.39 -1.43 -8.17
C SER A 41 4.32 0.02 -7.73
N LYS A 42 3.10 0.49 -7.45
CA LYS A 42 2.81 1.86 -7.02
C LYS A 42 1.99 1.85 -5.73
N SER A 43 2.19 2.88 -4.91
CA SER A 43 1.33 3.14 -3.76
C SER A 43 0.94 4.61 -3.68
N PHE A 44 -0.30 4.83 -3.29
CA PHE A 44 -0.88 6.16 -3.14
C PHE A 44 -1.50 6.28 -1.75
N SER A 45 -1.64 7.51 -1.26
CA SER A 45 -2.41 7.79 -0.06
C SER A 45 -3.16 9.10 -0.17
N THR A 46 -4.31 9.14 0.47
CA THR A 46 -5.04 10.34 0.85
C THR A 46 -5.28 10.28 2.37
N PRO A 47 -5.82 11.33 3.01
CA PRO A 47 -6.16 11.23 4.43
C PRO A 47 -6.96 9.97 4.79
N LYS A 48 -7.88 9.55 3.93
CA LYS A 48 -8.80 8.44 4.19
C LYS A 48 -8.43 7.12 3.49
N ARG A 49 -7.40 7.09 2.61
CA ARG A 49 -7.10 5.95 1.75
C ARG A 49 -5.62 5.59 1.72
N LEU A 50 -5.35 4.30 1.80
CA LEU A 50 -4.09 3.73 1.35
C LEU A 50 -4.39 2.83 0.15
N VAL A 51 -3.68 3.04 -0.95
CA VAL A 51 -3.95 2.37 -2.22
C VAL A 51 -2.68 1.74 -2.76
N PHE A 52 -2.80 0.50 -3.22
CA PHE A 52 -1.71 -0.27 -3.82
C PHE A 52 -2.13 -0.78 -5.18
N LEU A 53 -1.25 -0.59 -6.15
CA LEU A 53 -1.41 -1.04 -7.53
C LEU A 53 -0.17 -1.79 -7.96
N ILE A 54 -0.34 -3.06 -8.35
CA ILE A 54 0.74 -3.88 -8.91
C ILE A 54 0.28 -4.44 -10.26
N GLU A 55 1.10 -4.22 -11.28
CA GLU A 55 0.81 -4.62 -12.66
C GLU A 55 1.83 -5.67 -13.13
N GLY A 56 1.46 -6.45 -14.14
CA GLY A 56 2.33 -7.46 -14.72
C GLY A 56 2.31 -8.80 -13.97
N ILE A 57 1.39 -9.01 -13.02
CA ILE A 57 1.22 -10.31 -12.36
C ILE A 57 0.46 -11.24 -13.32
N PRO A 58 0.98 -12.45 -13.64
CA PRO A 58 0.27 -13.46 -14.43
C PRO A 58 -0.90 -14.05 -13.63
N ALA A 59 -1.93 -14.54 -14.31
CA ALA A 59 -3.08 -15.17 -13.64
C ALA A 59 -2.73 -16.52 -13.00
N LYS A 60 -1.80 -17.24 -13.62
CA LYS A 60 -1.31 -18.56 -13.19
C LYS A 60 0.19 -18.63 -13.37
N ILE A 61 0.86 -19.37 -12.51
CA ILE A 61 2.29 -19.67 -12.61
C ILE A 61 2.47 -21.17 -12.63
N GLU A 62 3.22 -21.66 -13.62
CA GLU A 62 3.68 -23.03 -13.63
C GLU A 62 5.02 -23.09 -12.89
N GLN A 63 5.02 -23.67 -11.69
CA GLN A 63 6.27 -23.97 -11.02
C GLN A 63 6.99 -25.08 -11.77
N LYS A 64 8.21 -24.77 -12.25
CA LYS A 64 9.07 -25.77 -12.87
C LYS A 64 9.36 -26.89 -11.88
N LYS A 65 9.51 -28.09 -12.41
CA LYS A 65 10.00 -29.25 -11.63
C LYS A 65 11.28 -28.84 -10.88
N LYS A 66 11.31 -29.05 -9.58
CA LYS A 66 12.52 -28.90 -8.77
C LYS A 66 13.05 -30.28 -8.40
N ILE A 67 14.38 -30.45 -8.54
CA ILE A 67 15.05 -31.67 -8.09
C ILE A 67 15.35 -31.51 -6.60
N ILE A 68 14.73 -32.35 -5.77
CA ILE A 68 14.96 -32.38 -4.33
C ILE A 68 15.99 -33.47 -4.03
N LYS A 69 17.06 -33.10 -3.34
CA LYS A 69 18.09 -34.04 -2.88
C LYS A 69 17.62 -34.71 -1.59
N GLY A 70 17.66 -36.03 -1.58
CA GLY A 70 17.35 -36.87 -0.45
C GLY A 70 18.61 -37.41 0.28
N PRO A 71 18.45 -38.43 1.10
CA PRO A 71 19.52 -39.08 1.85
C PRO A 71 20.53 -39.80 0.91
N LYS A 72 21.69 -40.15 1.45
CA LYS A 72 22.64 -41.03 0.75
C LYS A 72 22.05 -42.41 0.53
N VAL A 73 22.45 -43.08 -0.56
CA VAL A 73 21.97 -44.44 -0.89
C VAL A 73 22.29 -45.43 0.24
N ASN A 74 23.40 -45.21 0.96
CA ASN A 74 23.82 -46.03 2.09
C ASN A 74 23.27 -45.57 3.46
N ALA A 75 22.31 -44.62 3.49
CA ALA A 75 21.70 -44.21 4.73
C ALA A 75 20.68 -45.25 5.24
N PRO A 76 20.38 -45.29 6.55
CA PRO A 76 19.36 -46.18 7.10
C PRO A 76 18.04 -46.07 6.38
N GLU A 77 17.28 -47.15 6.24
CA GLU A 77 16.01 -47.21 5.53
C GLU A 77 14.99 -46.20 6.09
N ALA A 78 15.01 -45.97 7.39
CA ALA A 78 14.19 -44.94 8.05
C ALA A 78 14.40 -43.51 7.48
N ALA A 79 15.62 -43.18 7.02
CA ALA A 79 15.92 -41.89 6.41
C ALA A 79 15.28 -41.77 5.01
N LEU A 80 15.24 -42.87 4.26
CA LEU A 80 14.58 -42.93 2.95
C LEU A 80 13.06 -42.85 3.12
N GLU A 81 12.49 -43.57 4.08
CA GLU A 81 11.06 -43.53 4.40
C GLU A 81 10.64 -42.12 4.85
N GLY A 82 11.43 -41.47 5.70
CA GLY A 82 11.22 -40.09 6.13
C GLY A 82 11.23 -39.12 4.95
N PHE A 83 12.17 -39.31 4.00
CA PHE A 83 12.23 -38.49 2.77
C PHE A 83 11.01 -38.70 1.87
N ILE A 84 10.57 -39.95 1.69
CA ILE A 84 9.36 -40.29 0.93
C ILE A 84 8.13 -39.63 1.56
N LYS A 85 7.98 -39.78 2.88
CA LYS A 85 6.83 -39.27 3.64
C LYS A 85 6.77 -37.74 3.67
N SER A 86 7.93 -37.08 3.88
CA SER A 86 8.02 -35.62 3.94
C SER A 86 7.75 -34.94 2.58
N ASN A 87 8.02 -35.61 1.47
CA ASN A 87 7.79 -35.09 0.13
C ASN A 87 6.52 -35.63 -0.53
N ASN A 88 5.76 -36.49 0.17
CA ASN A 88 4.51 -37.11 -0.32
C ASN A 88 4.67 -37.77 -1.70
N ILE A 89 5.73 -38.60 -1.84
CA ILE A 89 6.15 -39.30 -3.07
C ILE A 89 6.12 -40.80 -2.87
N THR A 90 6.21 -41.55 -3.97
CA THR A 90 6.32 -43.02 -3.94
C THR A 90 7.75 -43.46 -4.23
N LYS A 91 8.09 -44.72 -3.88
CA LYS A 91 9.42 -45.29 -4.18
C LYS A 91 9.75 -45.27 -5.67
N SER A 92 8.76 -45.29 -6.56
CA SER A 92 8.94 -45.23 -8.02
C SER A 92 9.31 -43.83 -8.55
N GLU A 93 9.07 -42.78 -7.77
CA GLU A 93 9.39 -41.39 -8.13
C GLU A 93 10.80 -40.96 -7.67
N ILE A 94 11.59 -41.90 -7.16
CA ILE A 94 12.95 -41.66 -6.67
C ILE A 94 13.95 -42.20 -7.66
N PHE A 95 14.98 -41.41 -7.97
CA PHE A 95 16.13 -41.83 -8.76
C PHE A 95 17.42 -41.53 -8.03
N LYS A 96 18.49 -42.29 -8.40
CA LYS A 96 19.80 -42.14 -7.82
C LYS A 96 20.67 -41.24 -8.71
N LYS A 97 21.44 -40.36 -8.09
CA LYS A 97 22.43 -39.54 -8.80
C LYS A 97 23.72 -39.47 -7.98
N LYS A 98 24.86 -39.72 -8.66
CA LYS A 98 26.18 -39.65 -8.07
C LYS A 98 26.73 -38.22 -8.21
N ASN A 99 27.29 -37.67 -7.14
CA ASN A 99 28.06 -36.44 -7.16
C ASN A 99 29.40 -36.65 -6.42
N GLU A 100 30.24 -35.60 -6.34
CA GLU A 100 31.55 -35.63 -5.68
C GLU A 100 31.53 -36.13 -4.23
N LYS A 101 30.36 -36.00 -3.53
CA LYS A 101 30.16 -36.37 -2.11
C LYS A 101 29.50 -37.75 -1.94
N GLY A 102 29.30 -38.51 -3.04
CA GLY A 102 28.72 -39.84 -3.02
C GLY A 102 27.40 -39.96 -3.83
N GLU A 103 26.75 -41.09 -3.68
CA GLU A 103 25.48 -41.38 -4.34
C GLU A 103 24.31 -41.04 -3.42
N PHE A 104 23.30 -40.30 -3.95
CA PHE A 104 22.14 -39.81 -3.20
C PHE A 104 20.86 -40.13 -3.95
N TYR A 105 19.80 -40.28 -3.16
CA TYR A 105 18.44 -40.31 -3.71
C TYR A 105 17.99 -38.89 -4.11
N PHE A 106 17.26 -38.81 -5.19
CA PHE A 106 16.64 -37.57 -5.68
C PHE A 106 15.22 -37.85 -6.11
N THR A 107 14.41 -36.83 -6.06
CA THR A 107 13.06 -36.86 -6.63
C THR A 107 12.79 -35.56 -7.40
N GLU A 108 11.91 -35.58 -8.38
CA GLU A 108 11.40 -34.39 -9.06
C GLU A 108 10.03 -34.03 -8.53
N THR A 109 9.84 -32.76 -8.18
CA THR A 109 8.49 -32.28 -7.84
C THR A 109 7.61 -32.28 -9.10
N LYS A 110 6.35 -32.64 -8.93
CA LYS A 110 5.37 -32.47 -10.04
C LYS A 110 5.20 -31.00 -10.34
N PRO A 111 5.07 -30.62 -11.63
CA PRO A 111 4.74 -29.24 -11.96
C PRO A 111 3.42 -28.87 -11.31
N LYS A 112 3.40 -27.78 -10.57
CA LYS A 112 2.20 -27.29 -9.89
C LYS A 112 1.76 -25.99 -10.53
N ILE A 113 0.53 -25.93 -10.97
CA ILE A 113 -0.09 -24.68 -11.41
C ILE A 113 -0.57 -23.95 -10.15
N ILE A 114 -0.02 -22.78 -9.92
CA ILE A 114 -0.41 -21.89 -8.82
C ILE A 114 -1.46 -20.93 -9.37
N ASP A 115 -2.63 -20.94 -8.77
CA ASP A 115 -3.68 -19.96 -8.99
C ASP A 115 -3.36 -18.71 -8.16
N ILE A 116 -3.00 -17.63 -8.83
CA ILE A 116 -2.55 -16.39 -8.18
C ILE A 116 -3.68 -15.76 -7.37
N LEU A 117 -4.93 -15.85 -7.80
CA LEU A 117 -6.06 -15.30 -7.04
C LEU A 117 -6.12 -15.94 -5.64
N LYS A 118 -5.98 -17.27 -5.54
CA LYS A 118 -5.96 -17.99 -4.27
C LYS A 118 -4.74 -17.66 -3.40
N GLU A 119 -3.59 -17.46 -4.01
CA GLU A 119 -2.41 -17.04 -3.25
C GLU A 119 -2.57 -15.63 -2.68
N LEU A 120 -3.18 -14.72 -3.44
CA LEU A 120 -3.45 -13.35 -2.98
C LEU A 120 -4.47 -13.30 -1.83
N GLU A 121 -5.44 -14.21 -1.79
CA GLU A 121 -6.39 -14.34 -0.67
C GLU A 121 -5.69 -14.66 0.67
N LEU A 122 -4.50 -15.28 0.62
CA LEU A 122 -3.67 -15.59 1.79
C LEU A 122 -2.64 -14.48 2.06
N ILE A 123 -1.97 -14.00 1.01
CA ILE A 123 -0.87 -13.02 1.14
C ILE A 123 -1.36 -11.68 1.68
N ILE A 124 -2.48 -11.16 1.18
CA ILE A 124 -2.93 -9.81 1.53
C ILE A 124 -3.25 -9.67 3.03
N PRO A 125 -4.09 -10.52 3.65
CA PRO A 125 -4.35 -10.40 5.07
C PRO A 125 -3.09 -10.60 5.94
N GLU A 126 -2.15 -11.49 5.55
CA GLU A 126 -0.87 -11.63 6.23
C GLU A 126 -0.05 -10.33 6.18
N VAL A 127 0.01 -9.67 5.01
CA VAL A 127 0.74 -8.40 4.85
C VAL A 127 0.13 -7.30 5.71
N LEU A 128 -1.21 -7.20 5.72
CA LEU A 128 -1.91 -6.20 6.52
C LEU A 128 -1.74 -6.45 8.03
N GLN A 129 -1.78 -7.70 8.46
CA GLN A 129 -1.60 -8.08 9.86
C GLN A 129 -0.14 -7.90 10.34
N ALA A 130 0.84 -8.11 9.46
CA ALA A 130 2.25 -7.92 9.77
C ALA A 130 2.64 -6.45 9.96
N TYR A 131 1.81 -5.50 9.48
CA TYR A 131 2.11 -4.08 9.61
C TYR A 131 1.75 -3.56 11.00
N SER A 132 2.77 -3.08 11.74
CA SER A 132 2.59 -2.47 13.05
C SER A 132 2.61 -0.94 12.95
N TRP A 133 1.52 -0.31 13.36
CA TRP A 133 1.39 1.14 13.40
C TRP A 133 2.16 1.73 14.59
N LYS A 134 2.92 2.79 14.39
CA LYS A 134 3.59 3.53 15.48
C LYS A 134 2.61 4.13 16.49
N LYS A 135 1.43 4.54 16.01
CA LYS A 135 0.28 4.97 16.81
C LYS A 135 -0.95 4.30 16.24
N SER A 136 -1.64 3.58 17.07
CA SER A 136 -2.85 2.85 16.72
C SER A 136 -3.91 2.99 17.80
N MET A 137 -5.12 2.65 17.46
CA MET A 137 -6.26 2.59 18.36
C MET A 137 -7.10 1.35 18.09
N LYS A 138 -7.83 0.89 19.08
CA LYS A 138 -8.96 0.00 18.93
C LYS A 138 -10.23 0.81 18.93
N TRP A 139 -11.27 0.33 18.30
CA TRP A 139 -12.59 0.98 18.28
C TRP A 139 -13.71 -0.06 18.36
N SER A 140 -14.83 0.33 18.94
CA SER A 140 -15.93 -0.59 19.19
C SER A 140 -15.47 -1.82 19.97
N THR A 141 -15.98 -2.99 19.64
CA THR A 141 -15.60 -4.29 20.23
C THR A 141 -14.59 -5.05 19.36
N TYR A 142 -14.01 -4.41 18.35
CA TYR A 142 -13.10 -5.05 17.42
C TYR A 142 -11.67 -5.17 17.97
N ASP A 143 -11.02 -6.30 17.69
CA ASP A 143 -9.63 -6.55 18.11
C ASP A 143 -8.57 -5.98 17.16
N LEU A 144 -8.98 -5.31 16.10
CA LEU A 144 -8.06 -4.67 15.15
C LEU A 144 -7.42 -3.43 15.75
N ASN A 145 -6.09 -3.39 15.76
CA ASN A 145 -5.31 -2.19 16.00
C ASN A 145 -4.94 -1.51 14.68
N TRP A 146 -5.47 -0.32 14.42
CA TRP A 146 -5.19 0.45 13.21
C TRP A 146 -4.96 1.92 13.56
N ALA A 147 -4.33 2.71 12.67
CA ALA A 147 -4.07 4.13 12.93
C ALA A 147 -5.37 4.92 13.20
N ARG A 148 -6.41 4.58 12.46
CA ARG A 148 -7.78 5.11 12.57
C ARG A 148 -8.76 4.00 12.17
N PRO A 149 -10.05 4.07 12.54
CA PRO A 149 -11.03 3.07 12.15
C PRO A 149 -11.00 2.73 10.67
N LEU A 150 -10.65 1.48 10.34
CA LEU A 150 -10.70 0.95 8.99
C LEU A 150 -12.15 0.59 8.68
N LYS A 151 -12.71 1.17 7.60
CA LYS A 151 -14.13 1.08 7.25
C LYS A 151 -14.40 0.01 6.18
N SER A 152 -13.53 -0.07 5.17
CA SER A 152 -13.70 -1.03 4.08
C SER A 152 -12.38 -1.40 3.43
N ILE A 153 -12.38 -2.55 2.77
CA ILE A 153 -11.26 -3.06 1.98
C ILE A 153 -11.78 -3.42 0.60
N VAL A 154 -11.21 -2.80 -0.42
CA VAL A 154 -11.37 -3.24 -1.81
C VAL A 154 -10.13 -4.01 -2.22
N ALA A 155 -10.31 -5.19 -2.80
CA ALA A 155 -9.22 -6.00 -3.30
C ALA A 155 -9.64 -6.70 -4.59
N LEU A 156 -8.95 -6.37 -5.69
CA LEU A 156 -9.26 -6.87 -7.02
C LEU A 156 -8.01 -7.43 -7.69
N PHE A 157 -8.16 -8.55 -8.35
CA PHE A 157 -7.15 -9.12 -9.24
C PHE A 157 -7.77 -9.44 -10.61
N ASN A 158 -7.27 -8.79 -11.67
CA ASN A 158 -7.78 -8.95 -13.03
C ASN A 158 -9.32 -8.88 -13.11
N LYS A 159 -9.91 -7.84 -12.49
CA LYS A 159 -11.35 -7.56 -12.36
C LYS A 159 -12.14 -8.51 -11.45
N GLN A 160 -11.51 -9.52 -10.89
CA GLN A 160 -12.13 -10.43 -9.93
C GLN A 160 -11.86 -9.95 -8.50
N THR A 161 -12.85 -10.09 -7.63
CA THR A 161 -12.68 -9.80 -6.21
C THR A 161 -11.81 -10.87 -5.55
N ILE A 162 -10.78 -10.44 -4.83
CA ILE A 162 -9.99 -11.30 -3.97
C ILE A 162 -10.74 -11.40 -2.64
N ASN A 163 -11.21 -12.60 -2.29
CA ASN A 163 -12.06 -12.81 -1.13
C ASN A 163 -11.26 -13.21 0.10
N PHE A 164 -11.21 -12.35 1.10
CA PHE A 164 -10.63 -12.64 2.40
C PHE A 164 -11.35 -11.86 3.51
N ASN A 165 -11.18 -12.33 4.74
CA ASN A 165 -11.61 -11.61 5.93
C ASN A 165 -10.39 -10.98 6.60
N PHE A 166 -10.56 -9.77 7.08
CA PHE A 166 -9.56 -9.06 7.89
C PHE A 166 -10.25 -8.51 9.13
N PHE A 167 -10.15 -9.24 10.25
CA PHE A 167 -10.91 -9.01 11.49
C PHE A 167 -12.43 -8.95 11.21
N HIS A 168 -13.05 -7.79 11.42
CA HIS A 168 -14.49 -7.57 11.22
C HIS A 168 -14.86 -7.21 9.77
N LEU A 169 -13.86 -7.01 8.90
CA LEU A 169 -14.08 -6.59 7.52
C LEU A 169 -13.94 -7.77 6.56
N LYS A 170 -14.76 -7.74 5.54
CA LYS A 170 -14.65 -8.61 4.37
C LYS A 170 -14.22 -7.76 3.17
N SER A 171 -13.23 -8.22 2.42
CA SER A 171 -12.82 -7.59 1.17
C SER A 171 -13.95 -7.61 0.14
N GLY A 172 -14.00 -6.61 -0.70
CA GLY A 172 -15.04 -6.45 -1.71
C GLY A 172 -14.60 -5.63 -2.91
N ASN A 173 -15.58 -5.07 -3.60
CA ASN A 173 -15.39 -4.20 -4.75
C ASN A 173 -16.22 -2.91 -4.69
N LEU A 174 -16.73 -2.56 -3.51
CA LEU A 174 -17.46 -1.34 -3.25
C LEU A 174 -16.54 -0.30 -2.63
N ILE A 175 -16.39 0.84 -3.27
CA ILE A 175 -15.70 2.01 -2.70
C ILE A 175 -16.70 2.93 -2.03
N SER A 176 -16.30 3.54 -0.92
CA SER A 176 -17.04 4.64 -0.30
C SER A 176 -16.48 5.97 -0.78
N ILE A 177 -17.38 6.83 -1.26
CA ILE A 177 -17.07 8.23 -1.61
C ILE A 177 -17.90 9.09 -0.69
N GLU A 178 -17.24 9.69 0.30
CA GLU A 178 -17.89 10.61 1.23
C GLU A 178 -17.99 11.99 0.57
N GLY A 179 -19.21 12.44 0.30
CA GLY A 179 -19.52 13.83 -0.07
C GLY A 179 -19.86 14.65 1.19
N VAL A 180 -20.05 15.97 1.01
CA VAL A 180 -20.41 16.87 2.12
C VAL A 180 -21.74 16.47 2.78
N ASN A 181 -22.66 15.88 2.02
CA ASN A 181 -24.01 15.55 2.49
C ASN A 181 -24.42 14.09 2.30
N ASP A 182 -23.64 13.27 1.57
CA ASP A 182 -24.01 11.90 1.23
C ASP A 182 -22.80 10.98 1.17
N GLU A 183 -22.89 9.83 1.80
CA GLU A 183 -21.97 8.71 1.58
C GLU A 183 -22.49 7.89 0.38
N LYS A 184 -21.75 7.91 -0.73
CA LYS A 184 -22.09 7.14 -1.93
C LYS A 184 -21.15 5.95 -2.05
N SER A 185 -21.71 4.77 -2.16
CA SER A 185 -20.94 3.58 -2.52
C SER A 185 -21.02 3.34 -4.03
N LYS A 186 -19.89 2.95 -4.63
CA LYS A 186 -19.79 2.62 -6.04
C LYS A 186 -19.06 1.31 -6.24
N LYS A 187 -19.64 0.43 -7.06
CA LYS A 187 -18.99 -0.80 -7.47
C LYS A 187 -17.93 -0.52 -8.53
N ILE A 188 -16.75 -1.11 -8.35
CA ILE A 188 -15.61 -0.99 -9.27
C ILE A 188 -15.07 -2.37 -9.65
N ASP A 189 -14.40 -2.45 -10.79
CA ASP A 189 -13.81 -3.68 -11.32
C ASP A 189 -12.31 -3.51 -11.66
N SER A 190 -11.78 -2.29 -11.62
CA SER A 190 -10.41 -1.98 -12.03
C SER A 190 -9.91 -0.68 -11.41
N PHE A 191 -8.58 -0.52 -11.34
CA PHE A 191 -7.97 0.73 -10.92
C PHE A 191 -8.36 1.92 -11.81
N LYS A 192 -8.56 1.70 -13.11
CA LYS A 192 -9.04 2.73 -14.04
C LYS A 192 -10.41 3.26 -13.64
N ASN A 193 -11.37 2.37 -13.36
CA ASN A 193 -12.72 2.74 -12.93
C ASN A 193 -12.71 3.41 -11.56
N TYR A 194 -11.87 2.91 -10.64
CA TYR A 194 -11.62 3.53 -9.34
C TYR A 194 -11.10 4.97 -9.48
N SER A 195 -10.03 5.17 -10.24
CA SER A 195 -9.43 6.49 -10.46
C SER A 195 -10.41 7.47 -11.10
N SER A 196 -11.23 6.99 -12.05
CA SER A 196 -12.28 7.80 -12.67
C SER A 196 -13.38 8.20 -11.69
N ALA A 197 -13.76 7.28 -10.78
CA ALA A 197 -14.75 7.55 -9.74
C ALA A 197 -14.26 8.61 -8.75
N LEU A 198 -12.99 8.54 -8.31
CA LEU A 198 -12.40 9.56 -7.44
C LEU A 198 -12.30 10.92 -8.15
N LYS A 199 -11.88 10.92 -9.42
CA LYS A 199 -11.76 12.15 -10.21
C LYS A 199 -13.11 12.84 -10.39
N SER A 200 -14.22 12.11 -10.56
CA SER A 200 -15.56 12.70 -10.66
C SER A 200 -16.01 13.44 -9.39
N GLN A 201 -15.35 13.17 -8.26
CA GLN A 201 -15.56 13.86 -6.98
C GLN A 201 -14.40 14.81 -6.65
N ASN A 202 -13.59 15.18 -7.65
CA ASN A 202 -12.40 16.04 -7.52
C ASN A 202 -11.33 15.51 -6.55
N ILE A 203 -11.36 14.24 -6.19
CA ILE A 203 -10.33 13.61 -5.34
C ILE A 203 -9.11 13.30 -6.20
N ILE A 204 -7.96 13.84 -5.82
CA ILE A 204 -6.68 13.59 -6.47
C ILE A 204 -5.94 12.53 -5.66
N LEU A 205 -5.97 11.28 -6.13
CA LEU A 205 -5.35 10.15 -5.44
C LEU A 205 -3.82 10.28 -5.35
N ASP A 206 -3.18 10.70 -6.43
CA ASP A 206 -1.72 10.79 -6.56
C ASP A 206 -1.17 11.99 -5.76
N GLN A 207 -0.42 11.72 -4.69
CA GLN A 207 0.17 12.72 -3.81
C GLN A 207 1.18 13.63 -4.54
N GLU A 208 1.90 13.12 -5.54
CA GLU A 208 2.84 13.92 -6.32
C GLU A 208 2.10 14.93 -7.21
N LYS A 209 0.93 14.54 -7.71
CA LYS A 209 0.04 15.47 -8.45
C LYS A 209 -0.51 16.55 -7.53
N ARG A 210 -0.94 16.19 -6.30
CA ARG A 210 -1.39 17.17 -5.31
C ARG A 210 -0.26 18.13 -4.94
N LYS A 211 0.96 17.62 -4.69
CA LYS A 211 2.14 18.44 -4.39
C LYS A 211 2.41 19.48 -5.49
N ARG A 212 2.47 19.03 -6.74
CA ARG A 212 2.69 19.93 -7.89
C ARG A 212 1.60 20.98 -8.03
N LEU A 213 0.33 20.60 -7.83
CA LEU A 213 -0.79 21.54 -7.90
C LEU A 213 -0.68 22.63 -6.83
N ILE A 214 -0.38 22.26 -5.58
CA ILE A 214 -0.18 23.21 -4.47
C ILE A 214 0.96 24.18 -4.81
N ILE A 215 2.14 23.67 -5.17
CA ILE A 215 3.32 24.49 -5.48
C ILE A 215 3.03 25.46 -6.65
N ASN A 216 2.43 24.96 -7.74
CA ASN A 216 2.14 25.78 -8.90
C ASN A 216 1.14 26.90 -8.58
N ARG A 217 0.12 26.61 -7.77
CA ARG A 217 -0.86 27.63 -7.34
C ARG A 217 -0.24 28.65 -6.41
N MET A 218 0.59 28.21 -5.44
CA MET A 218 1.33 29.14 -4.56
C MET A 218 2.22 30.07 -5.37
N ASN A 219 3.01 29.53 -6.31
CA ASN A 219 3.86 30.33 -7.18
C ASN A 219 3.06 31.35 -8.02
N SER A 220 1.93 30.92 -8.57
CA SER A 220 1.05 31.81 -9.33
C SER A 220 0.52 32.99 -8.49
N ILE A 221 0.13 32.71 -7.24
CA ILE A 221 -0.32 33.76 -6.29
C ILE A 221 0.83 34.69 -5.95
N CYS A 222 2.01 34.16 -5.61
CA CYS A 222 3.19 34.95 -5.28
C CYS A 222 3.58 35.89 -6.42
N ASN A 223 3.64 35.37 -7.65
CA ASN A 223 4.01 36.18 -8.83
C ASN A 223 2.96 37.25 -9.10
N SER A 224 1.66 36.93 -9.01
CA SER A 224 0.59 37.90 -9.29
C SER A 224 0.50 39.05 -8.28
N LYS A 225 0.98 38.83 -7.05
CA LYS A 225 0.90 39.78 -5.93
C LYS A 225 2.26 40.34 -5.52
N ASN A 226 3.32 40.02 -6.25
CA ASN A 226 4.71 40.39 -5.93
C ASN A 226 5.13 40.03 -4.50
N LEU A 227 4.79 38.78 -4.10
CA LEU A 227 5.09 38.25 -2.77
C LEU A 227 6.21 37.20 -2.86
N LYS A 228 6.94 37.01 -1.75
CA LYS A 228 7.92 35.93 -1.58
C LYS A 228 7.37 34.84 -0.70
N ASN A 229 7.64 33.60 -1.06
CA ASN A 229 7.38 32.43 -0.22
C ASN A 229 8.72 31.78 0.17
N ILE A 230 8.87 31.43 1.43
CA ILE A 230 9.92 30.54 1.90
C ILE A 230 9.35 29.14 1.92
N PHE A 231 9.73 28.33 0.91
CA PHE A 231 9.28 26.96 0.81
C PHE A 231 9.85 26.10 1.94
N ASP A 232 8.96 25.58 2.78
CA ASP A 232 9.28 24.50 3.71
C ASP A 232 8.75 23.19 3.11
N GLU A 233 9.67 22.37 2.59
CA GLU A 233 9.31 21.08 1.99
C GLU A 233 8.61 20.14 2.98
N ARG A 234 8.96 20.18 4.27
CA ARG A 234 8.33 19.35 5.30
C ARG A 234 6.88 19.74 5.48
N LEU A 235 6.60 21.05 5.49
CA LEU A 235 5.24 21.56 5.58
C LEU A 235 4.44 21.19 4.32
N ILE A 236 5.02 21.31 3.13
CA ILE A 236 4.37 20.90 1.87
C ILE A 236 4.03 19.41 1.91
N ASP A 237 4.98 18.57 2.29
CA ASP A 237 4.76 17.12 2.38
C ASP A 237 3.69 16.76 3.42
N GLU A 238 3.60 17.49 4.53
CA GLU A 238 2.53 17.31 5.50
C GLU A 238 1.18 17.72 4.92
N VAL A 239 1.07 18.93 4.34
CA VAL A 239 -0.18 19.48 3.77
C VAL A 239 -0.71 18.62 2.63
N VAL A 240 0.15 18.12 1.75
CA VAL A 240 -0.22 17.19 0.66
C VAL A 240 -0.96 15.95 1.19
N ASN A 241 -0.61 15.49 2.38
CA ASN A 241 -1.23 14.31 3.01
C ASN A 241 -2.39 14.68 3.97
N LEU A 242 -2.77 15.96 4.07
CA LEU A 242 -3.95 16.40 4.82
C LEU A 242 -5.17 16.65 3.93
N VAL A 243 -5.00 16.69 2.61
CA VAL A 243 -6.08 17.05 1.67
C VAL A 243 -6.22 16.04 0.54
N GLU A 244 -7.44 15.80 0.10
CA GLU A 244 -7.74 15.01 -1.11
C GLU A 244 -7.93 15.93 -2.33
N GLN A 245 -8.42 17.16 -2.07
CA GLN A 245 -8.70 18.19 -3.07
C GLN A 245 -8.04 19.51 -2.65
N PRO A 246 -6.78 19.75 -3.08
CA PRO A 246 -6.08 20.97 -2.72
C PRO A 246 -6.75 22.21 -3.31
N ASN A 247 -7.01 23.21 -2.46
CA ASN A 247 -7.43 24.54 -2.86
C ASN A 247 -6.56 25.57 -2.15
N VAL A 248 -5.71 26.28 -2.90
CA VAL A 248 -4.77 27.27 -2.35
C VAL A 248 -5.42 28.64 -2.37
N ILE A 249 -5.56 29.23 -1.19
CA ILE A 249 -6.22 30.53 -0.97
C ILE A 249 -5.23 31.48 -0.33
N LEU A 250 -5.19 32.73 -0.81
CA LEU A 250 -4.44 33.80 -0.17
C LEU A 250 -5.27 34.40 0.97
N CYS A 251 -4.77 34.30 2.19
CA CYS A 251 -5.37 34.89 3.38
C CYS A 251 -4.58 36.12 3.83
N LYS A 252 -5.26 37.05 4.51
CA LYS A 252 -4.66 38.19 5.20
C LYS A 252 -4.96 38.11 6.68
N PHE A 253 -4.06 38.60 7.50
CA PHE A 253 -4.30 38.81 8.92
C PHE A 253 -4.19 40.31 9.26
N ASN A 254 -4.62 40.69 10.46
CA ASN A 254 -4.63 42.07 10.88
C ASN A 254 -3.21 42.56 11.13
N ASP A 255 -2.89 43.74 10.60
CA ASP A 255 -1.54 44.38 10.67
C ASP A 255 -1.08 44.63 12.12
N VAL A 256 -1.99 44.67 13.09
CA VAL A 256 -1.65 44.78 14.50
C VAL A 256 -0.70 43.66 14.96
N TYR A 257 -0.80 42.48 14.36
CA TYR A 257 0.06 41.32 14.68
C TYR A 257 1.48 41.45 14.12
N LEU A 258 1.75 42.38 13.19
CA LEU A 258 3.10 42.64 12.68
C LEU A 258 4.04 43.23 13.75
N LYS A 259 3.49 43.64 14.93
CA LYS A 259 4.29 44.03 16.09
C LYS A 259 4.95 42.84 16.79
N ILE A 260 4.46 41.61 16.54
CA ILE A 260 5.01 40.37 17.10
C ILE A 260 6.27 40.01 16.27
N PRO A 261 7.35 39.51 16.92
CA PRO A 261 8.54 39.05 16.20
C PRO A 261 8.17 38.07 15.09
N GLN A 262 8.79 38.28 13.92
CA GLN A 262 8.48 37.54 12.69
C GLN A 262 8.63 36.02 12.89
N GLU A 263 9.63 35.58 13.64
CA GLU A 263 9.91 34.16 13.90
C GLU A 263 8.75 33.49 14.63
N ILE A 264 8.12 34.20 15.57
CA ILE A 264 6.96 33.68 16.32
C ILE A 264 5.75 33.52 15.39
N LEU A 265 5.52 34.53 14.52
CA LEU A 265 4.43 34.47 13.55
C LEU A 265 4.63 33.30 12.57
N ILE A 266 5.85 33.15 12.01
CA ILE A 266 6.18 32.06 11.11
C ILE A 266 5.95 30.70 11.76
N VAL A 267 6.50 30.48 12.96
CA VAL A 267 6.34 29.23 13.70
C VAL A 267 4.87 28.92 13.96
N THR A 268 4.10 29.93 14.40
CA THR A 268 2.66 29.75 14.68
C THR A 268 1.91 29.39 13.41
N MET A 269 2.14 30.09 12.29
CA MET A 269 1.48 29.80 11.03
C MET A 269 1.83 28.39 10.52
N GLN A 270 3.12 28.02 10.52
CA GLN A 270 3.57 26.74 9.97
C GLN A 270 3.27 25.55 10.88
N GLN A 271 3.61 25.67 12.18
CA GLN A 271 3.52 24.51 13.09
C GLN A 271 2.08 24.23 13.54
N HIS A 272 1.30 25.29 13.82
CA HIS A 272 -0.03 25.12 14.39
C HIS A 272 -1.13 25.20 13.32
N GLN A 273 -1.03 26.13 12.36
CA GLN A 273 -2.09 26.38 11.38
C GLN A 273 -1.84 25.70 10.03
N LYS A 274 -0.63 25.20 9.79
CA LYS A 274 -0.22 24.60 8.50
C LYS A 274 -0.33 25.58 7.32
N TYR A 275 -0.16 26.89 7.59
CA TYR A 275 -0.13 27.93 6.58
C TYR A 275 1.28 28.12 6.02
N PHE A 276 1.35 28.60 4.79
CA PHE A 276 2.57 29.01 4.12
C PHE A 276 2.74 30.53 4.27
N PRO A 277 3.67 31.02 5.14
CA PRO A 277 3.89 32.44 5.31
C PRO A 277 4.39 33.07 4.01
N LEU A 278 3.83 34.24 3.68
CA LEU A 278 4.25 35.04 2.54
C LEU A 278 4.79 36.37 3.03
N PHE A 279 5.77 36.88 2.31
CA PHE A 279 6.45 38.12 2.64
C PHE A 279 6.27 39.13 1.52
N ASP A 280 6.11 40.40 1.88
CA ASP A 280 6.11 41.49 0.94
C ASP A 280 7.54 41.73 0.43
N ASN A 281 7.68 42.09 -0.82
CA ASN A 281 8.99 42.41 -1.42
C ASN A 281 9.47 43.86 -1.10
N LYS A 282 8.75 44.53 -0.19
CA LYS A 282 9.13 45.89 0.22
C LYS A 282 10.14 45.89 1.34
#